data_0f72b519ef3484432fab269920cb11ac
#
_entry.id   0f72b519ef3484432fab269920cb11ac
#
_cell.length_a   1.000
_cell.length_b   1.000
_cell.length_c   1.000
_cell.angle_alpha   90.00
_cell.angle_beta   90.00
_cell.angle_gamma   90.00
#
_symmetry.space_group_name_H-M   'P 1'
#
loop_
_entity.id
_entity.type
_entity.pdbx_description
1 polymer ?
#
loop_
_entity_poly.entity_id
_entity_poly.type
_entity_poly.pdbx_seq_one_letter_code
_entity_poly.pdbx_strand_id
1 'polypeptide(L)'
;MILSCEPNAQMTKIIPLSNTALSKQQGFTLLEIVIALAIFSVMSMMAYAGLAAMLDARASTVPRAQQLAQLQTTLYLLNEDLSQVIKRPIRDQLGSSEPAFSIGRGNEILVFTRTVPSWLANSSETNLLRVSYSLEKEALYRRVWTIPDRTQQTEYRRRKLLVTQGVTIKGFSAKTKTWGEVVGEIPQALDISFKLDGLGSVHRTFLIH
;
A
#
# COMPACT_ATOMS: atom_id res chain seq x y z
N MET A 1 -32.85 -64.51 83.75
CA MET A 1 -33.30 -64.56 82.36
C MET A 1 -32.11 -64.25 81.49
N ILE A 2 -31.56 -65.36 81.00
CA ILE A 2 -30.23 -65.42 80.40
C ILE A 2 -30.41 -65.16 78.91
N LEU A 3 -29.71 -64.21 78.30
CA LEU A 3 -29.58 -64.08 76.90
C LEU A 3 -28.11 -64.14 76.50
N SER A 4 -27.78 -65.19 75.84
CA SER A 4 -26.49 -65.55 75.27
C SER A 4 -26.10 -64.65 74.12
N CYS A 5 -24.89 -64.14 74.10
CA CYS A 5 -24.28 -63.40 73.03
C CYS A 5 -23.36 -64.33 72.21
N GLU A 6 -23.73 -64.62 71.00
CA GLU A 6 -22.87 -65.34 70.05
C GLU A 6 -21.89 -64.41 69.37
N PRO A 7 -20.62 -64.77 69.20
CA PRO A 7 -19.66 -63.95 68.43
C PRO A 7 -19.74 -64.30 66.94
N ASN A 8 -20.10 -63.33 66.13
CA ASN A 8 -20.08 -63.40 64.66
C ASN A 8 -18.62 -63.25 64.20
N ALA A 9 -18.03 -64.37 63.78
CA ALA A 9 -16.71 -64.37 63.13
C ALA A 9 -16.82 -63.94 61.69
N GLN A 10 -16.56 -62.67 61.45
CA GLN A 10 -16.39 -62.17 60.10
C GLN A 10 -15.05 -62.60 59.51
N MET A 11 -15.08 -63.51 58.56
CA MET A 11 -13.96 -64.04 57.80
C MET A 11 -13.42 -62.97 56.85
N THR A 12 -12.33 -62.33 57.20
CA THR A 12 -11.64 -61.30 56.36
C THR A 12 -11.09 -61.98 55.09
N LYS A 13 -11.72 -61.75 53.97
CA LYS A 13 -11.31 -62.21 52.64
C LYS A 13 -10.06 -61.43 52.25
N ILE A 14 -8.90 -62.07 52.32
CA ILE A 14 -7.65 -61.53 51.84
C ILE A 14 -7.69 -61.52 50.34
N ILE A 15 -7.78 -60.33 49.74
CA ILE A 15 -7.68 -60.11 48.29
C ILE A 15 -6.18 -60.22 47.95
N PRO A 16 -5.75 -61.14 47.03
CA PRO A 16 -4.37 -61.18 46.64
C PRO A 16 -4.03 -59.93 45.83
N LEU A 17 -3.00 -59.22 46.26
CA LEU A 17 -2.40 -58.12 45.51
C LEU A 17 -1.96 -58.67 44.16
N SER A 18 -2.66 -58.23 43.07
CA SER A 18 -2.24 -58.53 41.73
C SER A 18 -0.82 -57.96 41.49
N ASN A 19 0.09 -58.85 41.15
CA ASN A 19 1.41 -58.49 40.69
C ASN A 19 1.25 -57.58 39.47
N THR A 20 1.32 -56.28 39.63
CA THR A 20 1.58 -55.32 38.57
C THR A 20 2.91 -55.70 37.96
N ALA A 21 2.88 -56.35 36.79
CA ALA A 21 4.07 -56.62 36.04
C ALA A 21 4.78 -55.29 35.78
N LEU A 22 5.91 -55.06 36.42
CA LEU A 22 6.84 -53.97 36.13
C LEU A 22 7.18 -54.07 34.62
N SER A 23 6.59 -53.21 33.81
CA SER A 23 6.94 -53.09 32.41
C SER A 23 8.42 -52.79 32.35
N LYS A 24 9.19 -53.67 31.75
CA LYS A 24 10.62 -53.45 31.46
C LYS A 24 10.75 -52.13 30.74
N GLN A 25 11.23 -51.09 31.38
CA GLN A 25 11.65 -49.87 30.70
C GLN A 25 12.82 -50.21 29.81
N GLN A 26 12.58 -50.34 28.51
CA GLN A 26 13.63 -50.50 27.53
C GLN A 26 14.22 -49.09 27.32
N GLY A 27 15.47 -48.93 27.71
CA GLY A 27 16.24 -47.73 27.42
C GLY A 27 16.52 -47.62 25.92
N PHE A 28 16.61 -46.39 25.39
CA PHE A 28 16.99 -46.13 24.01
C PHE A 28 18.40 -46.64 23.72
N THR A 29 18.58 -47.27 22.57
CA THR A 29 19.91 -47.68 22.08
C THR A 29 20.65 -46.45 21.54
N LEU A 30 21.99 -46.48 21.64
CA LEU A 30 22.85 -45.42 21.03
C LEU A 30 22.61 -45.31 19.56
N LEU A 31 22.36 -46.41 18.84
CA LEU A 31 22.08 -46.50 17.43
C LEU A 31 20.78 -45.73 17.08
N GLU A 32 19.72 -45.90 17.89
CA GLU A 32 18.44 -45.26 17.67
C GLU A 32 18.53 -43.73 17.79
N ILE A 33 19.28 -43.23 18.75
CA ILE A 33 19.57 -41.81 18.90
C ILE A 33 20.35 -41.25 17.70
N VAL A 34 21.34 -41.96 17.20
CA VAL A 34 22.11 -41.53 16.03
C VAL A 34 21.25 -41.47 14.78
N ILE A 35 20.39 -42.49 14.56
CA ILE A 35 19.44 -42.47 13.42
C ILE A 35 18.45 -41.33 13.55
N ALA A 36 17.87 -41.12 14.74
CA ALA A 36 16.95 -40.04 14.98
C ALA A 36 17.58 -38.66 14.72
N LEU A 37 18.81 -38.43 15.18
CA LEU A 37 19.57 -37.21 14.91
C LEU A 37 19.88 -37.02 13.41
N ALA A 38 20.21 -38.10 12.71
CA ALA A 38 20.45 -38.06 11.26
C ALA A 38 19.18 -37.65 10.49
N ILE A 39 18.02 -38.26 10.81
CA ILE A 39 16.76 -37.90 10.20
C ILE A 39 16.38 -36.46 10.55
N PHE A 40 16.52 -36.07 11.81
CA PHE A 40 16.22 -34.72 12.28
C PHE A 40 17.07 -33.67 11.56
N SER A 41 18.37 -33.93 11.36
CA SER A 41 19.25 -32.99 10.65
C SER A 41 18.86 -32.82 9.18
N VAL A 42 18.48 -33.91 8.49
CA VAL A 42 17.99 -33.84 7.09
C VAL A 42 16.69 -33.05 7.03
N MET A 43 15.74 -33.34 7.91
CA MET A 43 14.46 -32.60 7.96
C MET A 43 14.67 -31.11 8.26
N SER A 44 15.59 -30.78 9.18
CA SER A 44 15.93 -29.39 9.52
C SER A 44 16.56 -28.65 8.33
N MET A 45 17.45 -29.31 7.58
CA MET A 45 18.05 -28.76 6.37
C MET A 45 16.99 -28.47 5.30
N MET A 46 16.05 -29.40 5.08
CA MET A 46 14.94 -29.21 4.13
C MET A 46 14.02 -28.07 4.54
N ALA A 47 13.68 -28.00 5.82
CA ALA A 47 12.84 -26.91 6.36
C ALA A 47 13.54 -25.54 6.21
N TYR A 48 14.84 -25.47 6.51
CA TYR A 48 15.62 -24.25 6.33
C TYR A 48 15.70 -23.81 4.86
N ALA A 49 15.96 -24.75 3.96
CA ALA A 49 15.99 -24.46 2.52
C ALA A 49 14.64 -23.94 2.00
N GLY A 50 13.54 -24.54 2.44
CA GLY A 50 12.19 -24.06 2.12
C GLY A 50 11.91 -22.67 2.63
N LEU A 51 12.31 -22.37 3.86
CA LEU A 51 12.16 -21.03 4.44
C LEU A 51 13.01 -20.00 3.68
N ALA A 52 14.26 -20.31 3.37
CA ALA A 52 15.14 -19.43 2.59
C ALA A 52 14.53 -19.10 1.23
N ALA A 53 14.05 -20.10 0.49
CA ALA A 53 13.40 -19.90 -0.81
C ALA A 53 12.14 -19.01 -0.70
N MET A 54 11.35 -19.15 0.36
CA MET A 54 10.18 -18.32 0.61
C MET A 54 10.58 -16.86 0.90
N LEU A 55 11.63 -16.63 1.66
CA LEU A 55 12.14 -15.28 1.97
C LEU A 55 12.68 -14.60 0.71
N ASP A 56 13.40 -15.30 -0.14
CA ASP A 56 13.93 -14.79 -1.41
C ASP A 56 12.78 -14.44 -2.39
N ALA A 57 11.78 -15.32 -2.50
CA ALA A 57 10.59 -15.03 -3.29
C ALA A 57 9.85 -13.79 -2.78
N ARG A 58 9.72 -13.64 -1.47
CA ARG A 58 9.11 -12.45 -0.86
C ARG A 58 9.93 -11.18 -1.12
N ALA A 59 11.26 -11.26 -0.99
CA ALA A 59 12.16 -10.13 -1.22
C ALA A 59 12.05 -9.59 -2.66
N SER A 60 11.81 -10.44 -3.65
CA SER A 60 11.61 -10.03 -5.04
C SER A 60 10.20 -9.54 -5.37
N THR A 61 9.18 -10.06 -4.68
CA THR A 61 7.77 -9.77 -5.00
C THR A 61 7.24 -8.51 -4.32
N VAL A 62 7.63 -8.27 -3.05
CA VAL A 62 7.12 -7.14 -2.26
C VAL A 62 7.43 -5.77 -2.90
N PRO A 63 8.65 -5.47 -3.40
CA PRO A 63 8.93 -4.18 -4.02
C PRO A 63 8.08 -3.93 -5.27
N ARG A 64 7.84 -4.94 -6.09
CA ARG A 64 6.98 -4.84 -7.29
C ARG A 64 5.52 -4.57 -6.92
N ALA A 65 5.01 -5.26 -5.91
CA ALA A 65 3.66 -5.03 -5.41
C ALA A 65 3.49 -3.60 -4.86
N GLN A 66 4.48 -3.10 -4.13
CA GLN A 66 4.49 -1.72 -3.63
C GLN A 66 4.51 -0.69 -4.76
N GLN A 67 5.32 -0.91 -5.79
CA GLN A 67 5.37 -0.03 -6.97
C GLN A 67 4.03 0.01 -7.70
N LEU A 68 3.38 -1.14 -7.90
CA LEU A 68 2.04 -1.21 -8.50
C LEU A 68 0.99 -0.50 -7.63
N ALA A 69 1.02 -0.67 -6.32
CA ALA A 69 0.12 0.01 -5.40
C ALA A 69 0.31 1.54 -5.44
N GLN A 70 1.55 2.02 -5.53
CA GLN A 70 1.85 3.45 -5.71
C GLN A 70 1.32 3.97 -7.04
N LEU A 71 1.50 3.22 -8.13
CA LEU A 71 0.96 3.57 -9.44
C LEU A 71 -0.57 3.66 -9.41
N GLN A 72 -1.24 2.64 -8.87
CA GLN A 72 -2.71 2.64 -8.73
C GLN A 72 -3.21 3.84 -7.93
N THR A 73 -2.57 4.12 -6.79
CA THR A 73 -2.91 5.30 -5.96
C THR A 73 -2.70 6.60 -6.73
N THR A 74 -1.62 6.69 -7.51
CA THR A 74 -1.31 7.86 -8.33
C THR A 74 -2.37 8.08 -9.40
N LEU A 75 -2.73 7.02 -10.12
CA LEU A 75 -3.77 7.08 -11.16
C LEU A 75 -5.14 7.43 -10.59
N TYR A 76 -5.49 6.88 -9.43
CA TYR A 76 -6.72 7.21 -8.72
C TYR A 76 -6.77 8.70 -8.35
N LEU A 77 -5.72 9.23 -7.72
CA LEU A 77 -5.65 10.64 -7.34
C LEU A 77 -5.67 11.58 -8.55
N LEU A 78 -4.98 11.23 -9.64
CA LEU A 78 -5.03 11.98 -10.87
C LEU A 78 -6.44 12.01 -11.47
N ASN A 79 -7.13 10.87 -11.49
CA ASN A 79 -8.50 10.79 -11.98
C ASN A 79 -9.45 11.64 -11.13
N GLU A 80 -9.34 11.53 -9.81
CA GLU A 80 -10.12 12.34 -8.88
C GLU A 80 -9.87 13.83 -9.07
N ASP A 81 -8.61 14.24 -9.14
CA ASP A 81 -8.22 15.63 -9.27
C ASP A 81 -8.68 16.23 -10.62
N LEU A 82 -8.49 15.47 -11.72
CA LEU A 82 -8.81 15.92 -13.07
C LEU A 82 -10.32 15.98 -13.34
N SER A 83 -11.10 15.10 -12.73
CA SER A 83 -12.56 15.12 -12.85
C SER A 83 -13.22 16.35 -12.19
N GLN A 84 -12.52 17.04 -11.32
CA GLN A 84 -12.99 18.19 -10.56
C GLN A 84 -12.39 19.52 -11.04
N VAL A 85 -11.67 19.53 -12.16
CA VAL A 85 -11.03 20.74 -12.70
C VAL A 85 -12.05 21.78 -13.08
N ILE A 86 -11.76 23.04 -12.73
CA ILE A 86 -12.61 24.18 -13.08
C ILE A 86 -11.81 25.29 -13.75
N LYS A 87 -12.51 26.07 -14.57
CA LYS A 87 -11.94 27.21 -15.28
C LYS A 87 -11.91 28.47 -14.40
N ARG A 88 -11.09 28.42 -13.34
CA ARG A 88 -10.86 29.58 -12.48
C ARG A 88 -9.38 29.94 -12.44
N PRO A 89 -8.95 31.05 -13.06
CA PRO A 89 -7.61 31.59 -12.89
C PRO A 89 -7.41 32.02 -11.43
N ILE A 90 -6.17 32.02 -10.98
CA ILE A 90 -5.77 32.45 -9.64
C ILE A 90 -4.80 33.62 -9.72
N ARG A 91 -4.50 34.22 -8.56
CA ARG A 91 -3.39 35.16 -8.42
C ARG A 91 -2.20 34.46 -7.76
N ASP A 92 -1.03 34.71 -8.31
CA ASP A 92 0.23 34.25 -7.72
C ASP A 92 0.65 35.11 -6.53
N GLN A 93 1.78 34.78 -5.93
CA GLN A 93 2.34 35.49 -4.78
C GLN A 93 2.69 36.95 -5.08
N LEU A 94 2.84 37.35 -6.34
CA LEU A 94 3.14 38.70 -6.81
C LEU A 94 1.91 39.45 -7.30
N GLY A 95 0.71 38.82 -7.20
CA GLY A 95 -0.55 39.39 -7.68
C GLY A 95 -0.80 39.19 -9.18
N SER A 96 0.10 38.53 -9.91
CA SER A 96 -0.05 38.22 -11.32
C SER A 96 -1.09 37.12 -11.54
N SER A 97 -1.81 37.21 -12.67
CA SER A 97 -2.82 36.19 -13.01
C SER A 97 -2.14 34.91 -13.51
N GLU A 98 -2.40 33.78 -12.85
CA GLU A 98 -2.04 32.44 -13.31
C GLU A 98 -3.24 31.73 -13.94
N PRO A 99 -3.04 31.00 -15.07
CA PRO A 99 -4.13 30.30 -15.71
C PRO A 99 -4.73 29.20 -14.82
N ALA A 100 -6.01 28.91 -15.04
CA ALA A 100 -6.74 27.86 -14.34
C ALA A 100 -6.09 26.47 -14.50
N PHE A 101 -5.43 26.25 -15.63
CA PHE A 101 -4.81 24.99 -16.01
C PHE A 101 -3.51 25.26 -16.79
N SER A 102 -2.43 24.53 -16.48
CA SER A 102 -1.17 24.61 -17.22
C SER A 102 -0.42 23.28 -17.19
N ILE A 103 0.27 22.99 -18.30
CA ILE A 103 1.17 21.84 -18.47
C ILE A 103 2.59 22.38 -18.65
N GLY A 104 3.57 21.73 -18.03
CA GLY A 104 4.99 21.95 -18.33
C GLY A 104 5.54 23.32 -17.88
N ARG A 105 5.20 23.79 -16.66
CA ARG A 105 5.70 25.06 -16.15
C ARG A 105 6.83 24.85 -15.13
N GLY A 106 8.06 24.93 -15.57
CA GLY A 106 9.24 24.71 -14.74
C GLY A 106 9.30 23.28 -14.19
N ASN A 107 9.43 23.12 -12.87
CA ASN A 107 9.41 21.81 -12.23
C ASN A 107 7.99 21.24 -12.08
N GLU A 108 6.96 22.03 -12.31
CA GLU A 108 5.57 21.62 -12.24
C GLU A 108 5.12 21.11 -13.61
N ILE A 109 4.90 19.82 -13.69
CA ILE A 109 4.48 19.16 -14.94
C ILE A 109 2.99 19.37 -15.24
N LEU A 110 2.18 19.63 -14.18
CA LEU A 110 0.74 19.84 -14.30
C LEU A 110 0.27 20.69 -13.11
N VAL A 111 -0.48 21.77 -13.37
CA VAL A 111 -1.02 22.65 -12.34
C VAL A 111 -2.44 23.06 -12.73
N PHE A 112 -3.39 22.98 -11.79
CA PHE A 112 -4.78 23.36 -12.06
C PHE A 112 -5.54 23.71 -10.79
N THR A 113 -6.68 24.39 -10.97
CA THR A 113 -7.67 24.64 -9.91
C THR A 113 -8.79 23.61 -9.98
N ARG A 114 -9.14 23.02 -8.84
CA ARG A 114 -10.24 22.07 -8.73
C ARG A 114 -11.24 22.47 -7.65
N THR A 115 -12.45 21.92 -7.74
CA THR A 115 -13.44 21.98 -6.65
C THR A 115 -13.22 20.83 -5.65
N VAL A 116 -13.77 21.01 -4.46
CA VAL A 116 -13.93 19.95 -3.45
C VAL A 116 -15.42 19.80 -3.19
N PRO A 117 -15.94 18.57 -3.09
CA PRO A 117 -17.33 18.35 -2.69
C PRO A 117 -17.65 19.07 -1.37
N SER A 118 -18.79 19.72 -1.30
CA SER A 118 -19.20 20.56 -0.15
C SER A 118 -19.22 19.81 1.18
N TRP A 119 -19.46 18.50 1.17
CA TRP A 119 -19.44 17.65 2.36
C TRP A 119 -18.01 17.38 2.91
N LEU A 120 -16.97 17.67 2.13
CA LEU A 120 -15.57 17.56 2.53
C LEU A 120 -14.95 18.93 2.84
N ALA A 121 -15.62 20.01 2.45
CA ALA A 121 -15.15 21.36 2.71
C ALA A 121 -15.48 21.74 4.16
N ASN A 122 -14.50 22.16 4.93
CA ASN A 122 -14.73 22.79 6.22
C ASN A 122 -15.52 24.09 5.99
N SER A 123 -16.55 24.31 6.79
CA SER A 123 -17.56 25.36 6.66
C SER A 123 -17.07 26.82 6.61
N SER A 124 -15.78 27.05 6.73
CA SER A 124 -15.14 28.38 6.71
C SER A 124 -14.17 28.61 5.54
N GLU A 125 -13.95 27.63 4.67
CA GLU A 125 -12.97 27.70 3.59
C GLU A 125 -13.64 27.62 2.21
N THR A 126 -12.99 28.18 1.22
CA THR A 126 -13.44 28.07 -0.17
C THR A 126 -13.41 26.60 -0.62
N ASN A 127 -14.47 26.12 -1.30
CA ASN A 127 -14.55 24.79 -1.88
C ASN A 127 -13.57 24.60 -3.07
N LEU A 128 -12.46 25.32 -3.06
CA LEU A 128 -11.51 25.37 -4.16
C LEU A 128 -10.10 25.02 -3.66
N LEU A 129 -9.42 24.20 -4.45
CA LEU A 129 -8.04 23.84 -4.21
C LEU A 129 -7.19 24.16 -5.45
N ARG A 130 -5.96 24.60 -5.21
CA ARG A 130 -4.93 24.57 -6.24
C ARG A 130 -4.10 23.29 -6.08
N VAL A 131 -3.93 22.54 -7.15
CA VAL A 131 -3.17 21.29 -7.16
C VAL A 131 -2.04 21.41 -8.16
N SER A 132 -0.85 20.98 -7.77
CA SER A 132 0.25 20.80 -8.73
C SER A 132 0.88 19.41 -8.58
N TYR A 133 1.34 18.92 -9.72
CA TYR A 133 2.17 17.72 -9.83
C TYR A 133 3.55 18.13 -10.30
N SER A 134 4.59 17.73 -9.57
CA SER A 134 5.98 18.04 -9.90
C SER A 134 6.82 16.78 -9.93
N LEU A 135 7.77 16.74 -10.86
CA LEU A 135 8.78 15.68 -10.94
C LEU A 135 10.08 16.20 -10.33
N GLU A 136 10.51 15.60 -9.23
CA GLU A 136 11.72 15.99 -8.50
C GLU A 136 12.51 14.73 -8.13
N LYS A 137 13.80 14.68 -8.48
CA LYS A 137 14.71 13.58 -8.12
C LYS A 137 14.07 12.19 -8.36
N GLU A 138 13.58 11.96 -9.58
CA GLU A 138 12.96 10.69 -9.99
C GLU A 138 11.72 10.28 -9.16
N ALA A 139 11.02 11.25 -8.59
CA ALA A 139 9.78 11.01 -7.89
C ALA A 139 8.72 12.05 -8.26
N LEU A 140 7.51 11.56 -8.45
CA LEU A 140 6.32 12.38 -8.67
C LEU A 140 5.77 12.83 -7.32
N TYR A 141 5.58 14.12 -7.16
CA TYR A 141 4.98 14.74 -5.98
C TYR A 141 3.69 15.43 -6.35
N ARG A 142 2.70 15.35 -5.46
CA ARG A 142 1.48 16.13 -5.49
C ARG A 142 1.52 17.18 -4.39
N ARG A 143 1.27 18.44 -4.74
CA ARG A 143 1.12 19.56 -3.80
C ARG A 143 -0.32 20.07 -3.87
N VAL A 144 -0.86 20.42 -2.73
CA VAL A 144 -2.23 20.94 -2.62
C VAL A 144 -2.21 22.18 -1.74
N TRP A 145 -2.72 23.26 -2.27
CA TRP A 145 -2.99 24.51 -1.54
C TRP A 145 -4.48 24.59 -1.27
N THR A 146 -4.85 24.83 -0.02
CA THR A 146 -6.24 24.99 0.41
C THR A 146 -6.82 26.37 0.02
N ILE A 147 -5.94 27.34 -0.22
CA ILE A 147 -6.26 28.66 -0.70
C ILE A 147 -5.71 28.80 -2.12
N PRO A 148 -6.58 28.95 -3.15
CA PRO A 148 -6.13 29.06 -4.54
C PRO A 148 -5.27 30.29 -4.81
N ASP A 149 -5.69 31.46 -4.32
CA ASP A 149 -4.96 32.72 -4.43
C ASP A 149 -3.83 32.74 -3.40
N ARG A 150 -2.60 32.48 -3.84
CA ARG A 150 -1.46 32.20 -3.00
C ARG A 150 -0.74 33.48 -2.56
N THR A 151 -0.35 33.50 -1.29
CA THR A 151 0.63 34.46 -0.73
C THR A 151 1.93 33.74 -0.42
N GLN A 152 2.99 34.48 -0.06
CA GLN A 152 4.27 33.89 0.36
C GLN A 152 4.14 32.99 1.61
N GLN A 153 3.10 33.20 2.41
CA GLN A 153 2.83 32.46 3.65
C GLN A 153 1.82 31.30 3.44
N THR A 154 1.30 31.10 2.22
CA THR A 154 0.31 30.05 1.98
C THR A 154 0.97 28.68 2.05
N GLU A 155 0.57 27.91 3.05
CA GLU A 155 1.04 26.55 3.25
C GLU A 155 0.46 25.60 2.20
N TYR A 156 1.20 24.54 1.90
CA TYR A 156 0.75 23.46 1.04
C TYR A 156 1.04 22.10 1.65
N ARG A 157 0.19 21.14 1.36
CA ARG A 157 0.43 19.73 1.68
C ARG A 157 1.15 19.07 0.53
N ARG A 158 2.30 18.44 0.82
CA ARG A 158 3.11 17.71 -0.18
C ARG A 158 3.05 16.21 0.11
N ARG A 159 2.79 15.43 -0.95
CA ARG A 159 2.78 13.96 -0.88
C ARG A 159 3.62 13.40 -2.03
N LYS A 160 4.55 12.49 -1.70
CA LYS A 160 5.22 11.66 -2.68
C LYS A 160 4.25 10.58 -3.16
N LEU A 161 4.10 10.43 -4.46
CA LEU A 161 3.16 9.50 -5.08
C LEU A 161 3.87 8.26 -5.64
N LEU A 162 4.82 8.48 -6.54
CA LEU A 162 5.41 7.42 -7.36
C LEU A 162 6.88 7.72 -7.61
N VAL A 163 7.71 6.70 -7.61
CA VAL A 163 9.08 6.77 -8.14
C VAL A 163 9.00 6.50 -9.64
N THR A 164 9.50 7.43 -10.46
CA THR A 164 9.44 7.35 -11.92
C THR A 164 10.61 8.09 -12.55
N GLN A 165 11.19 7.51 -13.59
CA GLN A 165 12.30 8.11 -14.36
C GLN A 165 11.85 9.29 -15.22
N GLY A 166 10.56 9.40 -15.53
CA GLY A 166 10.02 10.48 -16.33
C GLY A 166 8.50 10.43 -16.44
N VAL A 167 7.91 11.62 -16.66
CA VAL A 167 6.48 11.77 -16.91
C VAL A 167 6.32 12.63 -18.15
N THR A 168 5.53 12.17 -19.12
CA THR A 168 5.15 12.93 -20.30
C THR A 168 3.65 13.17 -20.30
N ILE A 169 3.23 14.39 -20.56
CA ILE A 169 1.82 14.78 -20.60
C ILE A 169 1.50 15.40 -21.97
N LYS A 170 0.42 14.93 -22.59
CA LYS A 170 -0.14 15.50 -23.80
C LYS A 170 -1.61 15.81 -23.56
N GLY A 171 -2.04 16.99 -23.97
CA GLY A 171 -3.43 17.40 -23.91
C GLY A 171 -4.12 17.23 -25.26
N PHE A 172 -5.41 16.87 -25.26
CA PHE A 172 -6.25 16.91 -26.45
C PHE A 172 -7.02 18.22 -26.48
N SER A 173 -6.72 19.07 -27.49
CA SER A 173 -7.42 20.33 -27.66
C SER A 173 -8.72 20.12 -28.47
N ALA A 174 -9.84 20.61 -27.92
CA ALA A 174 -11.14 20.60 -28.59
C ALA A 174 -11.16 21.43 -29.86
N LYS A 175 -10.37 22.51 -29.91
CA LYS A 175 -10.34 23.43 -31.05
C LYS A 175 -9.58 22.87 -32.24
N THR A 176 -8.38 22.37 -32.00
CA THR A 176 -7.50 21.85 -33.05
C THR A 176 -7.78 20.38 -33.36
N LYS A 177 -8.47 19.66 -32.48
CA LYS A 177 -8.72 18.22 -32.56
C LYS A 177 -7.42 17.39 -32.65
N THR A 178 -6.35 17.89 -32.01
CA THR A 178 -5.02 17.26 -32.02
C THR A 178 -4.49 17.06 -30.59
N TRP A 179 -3.63 16.07 -30.44
CA TRP A 179 -2.85 15.87 -29.26
C TRP A 179 -1.58 16.70 -29.28
N GLY A 180 -1.27 17.42 -28.20
CA GLY A 180 -0.06 18.23 -28.11
C GLY A 180 0.02 19.02 -26.80
N GLU A 181 0.84 20.05 -26.83
CA GLU A 181 0.87 21.03 -25.75
C GLU A 181 -0.37 21.93 -25.83
N VAL A 182 -1.10 22.03 -24.73
CA VAL A 182 -2.27 22.90 -24.63
C VAL A 182 -1.91 24.07 -23.73
N VAL A 183 -1.89 25.27 -24.27
CA VAL A 183 -1.55 26.49 -23.56
C VAL A 183 -2.82 27.35 -23.38
N GLY A 184 -3.08 27.73 -22.12
CA GLY A 184 -4.16 28.69 -21.81
C GLY A 184 -5.58 28.15 -21.83
N GLU A 185 -5.78 26.87 -22.16
CA GLU A 185 -7.08 26.21 -22.20
C GLU A 185 -7.08 24.95 -21.36
N ILE A 186 -8.26 24.52 -20.92
CA ILE A 186 -8.44 23.21 -20.30
C ILE A 186 -8.64 22.20 -21.44
N PRO A 187 -7.76 21.18 -21.58
CA PRO A 187 -7.92 20.15 -22.59
C PRO A 187 -9.13 19.26 -22.27
N GLN A 188 -9.76 18.65 -23.28
CA GLN A 188 -10.84 17.68 -23.07
C GLN A 188 -10.32 16.34 -22.53
N ALA A 189 -9.09 15.99 -22.87
CA ALA A 189 -8.44 14.80 -22.36
C ALA A 189 -6.94 15.03 -22.14
N LEU A 190 -6.37 14.29 -21.23
CA LEU A 190 -4.93 14.23 -20.97
C LEU A 190 -4.45 12.80 -21.17
N ASP A 191 -3.40 12.61 -21.94
CA ASP A 191 -2.62 11.38 -21.99
C ASP A 191 -1.36 11.56 -21.14
N ILE A 192 -1.23 10.76 -20.10
CA ILE A 192 -0.11 10.80 -19.16
C ILE A 192 0.65 9.49 -19.25
N SER A 193 1.94 9.58 -19.53
CA SER A 193 2.86 8.45 -19.60
C SER A 193 3.86 8.52 -18.47
N PHE A 194 4.02 7.40 -17.75
CA PHE A 194 4.99 7.24 -16.66
C PHE A 194 6.05 6.23 -17.09
N LYS A 195 7.32 6.59 -16.99
CA LYS A 195 8.44 5.67 -17.23
C LYS A 195 8.87 5.04 -15.90
N LEU A 196 8.53 3.77 -15.69
CA LEU A 196 8.76 3.04 -14.46
C LEU A 196 9.90 2.03 -14.62
N ASP A 197 10.72 1.92 -13.59
CA ASP A 197 11.77 0.90 -13.56
C ASP A 197 11.15 -0.50 -13.49
N GLY A 198 11.62 -1.42 -14.35
CA GLY A 198 11.13 -2.80 -14.41
C GLY A 198 9.74 -3.01 -15.01
N LEU A 199 8.91 -1.95 -15.16
CA LEU A 199 7.57 -2.03 -15.76
C LEU A 199 7.48 -1.34 -17.13
N GLY A 200 8.52 -0.57 -17.54
CA GLY A 200 8.52 0.19 -18.79
C GLY A 200 7.63 1.43 -18.74
N SER A 201 6.99 1.76 -19.87
CA SER A 201 6.13 2.93 -19.99
C SER A 201 4.66 2.56 -19.81
N VAL A 202 4.01 3.17 -18.83
CA VAL A 202 2.58 3.01 -18.55
C VAL A 202 1.85 4.27 -19.00
N HIS A 203 0.85 4.12 -19.87
CA HIS A 203 0.04 5.20 -20.43
C HIS A 203 -1.37 5.17 -19.84
N ARG A 204 -1.91 6.33 -19.53
CA ARG A 204 -3.31 6.48 -19.11
C ARG A 204 -3.91 7.77 -19.64
N THR A 205 -5.07 7.65 -20.30
CA THR A 205 -5.86 8.79 -20.75
C THR A 205 -6.93 9.14 -19.71
N PHE A 206 -7.02 10.42 -19.38
CA PHE A 206 -8.02 10.98 -18.46
C PHE A 206 -8.91 11.95 -19.23
N LEU A 207 -10.21 11.86 -19.01
CA LEU A 207 -11.18 12.83 -19.53
C LEU A 207 -11.34 13.97 -18.52
N ILE A 208 -11.45 15.21 -19.02
CA ILE A 208 -11.71 16.40 -18.23
C ILE A 208 -13.08 16.94 -18.68
N HIS A 209 -13.99 17.12 -17.72
CA HIS A 209 -15.37 17.55 -17.96
C HIS A 209 -15.60 19.03 -17.65
#